data_52049a117ffbe743ee2ae17be0226f3c
#
_entry.id   52049a117ffbe743ee2ae17be0226f3c
#
_cell.length_a   1.000
_cell.length_b   1.000
_cell.length_c   1.000
_cell.angle_alpha   90.00
_cell.angle_beta   90.00
_cell.angle_gamma   90.00
#
_symmetry.space_group_name_H-M   'P 1'
#
loop_
_entity.id
_entity.type
_entity.pdbx_description
1 polymer ?
#
loop_
_entity_poly.entity_id
_entity_poly.type
_entity_poly.pdbx_seq_one_letter_code
_entity_poly.pdbx_strand_id
1 'polypeptide(L)'
;SALGCALSADFAQLVVYRIIGGVGIGVVSIVSPLYISELAVAQYRGRLVSLYQLAVTVGFLGAYLVNYQLLAWAESGTQLSVDWLNKIFITEVWRGMLGMETLPAILFFIIIFFIPESPRWLIVRGKELKAVNILEKIYNSITEAKSQLNETKSVLTSETKSEWSLLMKPGIFKAVIIGVCIAILGQFMGVNAVLYYGPSIFENAGLSGGDSLFYQVLVGLVNTLTTILALVIIDKVGRKKLVYY
;
A
#
# COMPACT_ATOMS: atom_id res chain seq x y z
N SER A 1 10.36 11.61 4.27
CA SER A 1 9.08 12.22 4.64
C SER A 1 8.81 12.15 6.13
N ALA A 2 8.65 10.96 6.74
CA ALA A 2 8.25 10.77 8.14
C ALA A 2 9.14 11.54 9.15
N LEU A 3 10.47 11.37 9.06
CA LEU A 3 11.42 12.15 9.89
C LEU A 3 11.31 13.66 9.65
N GLY A 4 11.17 14.08 8.39
CA GLY A 4 10.98 15.49 8.07
C GLY A 4 9.71 16.07 8.68
N CYS A 5 8.60 15.31 8.66
CA CYS A 5 7.35 15.72 9.30
C CYS A 5 7.48 15.86 10.83
N ALA A 6 8.14 14.90 11.48
CA ALA A 6 8.36 14.93 12.93
C ALA A 6 9.23 16.12 13.38
N LEU A 7 10.21 16.51 12.55
CA LEU A 7 11.17 17.59 12.84
C LEU A 7 10.80 18.94 12.21
N SER A 8 9.67 19.03 11.50
CA SER A 8 9.26 20.29 10.83
C SER A 8 9.10 21.43 11.83
N ALA A 9 9.69 22.59 11.54
CA ALA A 9 9.54 23.79 12.35
C ALA A 9 8.24 24.54 12.02
N ASP A 10 7.86 24.56 10.73
CA ASP A 10 6.75 25.33 10.18
C ASP A 10 5.77 24.43 9.44
N PHE A 11 4.52 24.91 9.32
CA PHE A 11 3.47 24.23 8.56
C PHE A 11 3.85 24.04 7.07
N ALA A 12 4.54 25.02 6.47
CA ALA A 12 4.99 24.91 5.08
C ALA A 12 5.99 23.76 4.88
N GLN A 13 6.93 23.58 5.80
CA GLN A 13 7.86 22.43 5.79
C GLN A 13 7.12 21.10 5.93
N LEU A 14 6.15 21.03 6.83
CA LEU A 14 5.31 19.84 7.00
C LEU A 14 4.63 19.46 5.68
N VAL A 15 4.02 20.43 4.99
CA VAL A 15 3.36 20.22 3.70
C VAL A 15 4.33 19.70 2.64
N VAL A 16 5.53 20.30 2.54
CA VAL A 16 6.56 19.83 1.59
C VAL A 16 6.97 18.39 1.87
N TYR A 17 7.24 18.04 3.12
CA TYR A 17 7.58 16.65 3.47
C TYR A 17 6.42 15.67 3.22
N ARG A 18 5.17 16.10 3.41
CA ARG A 18 3.97 15.30 3.07
C ARG A 18 3.84 15.09 1.56
N ILE A 19 4.13 16.09 0.74
CA ILE A 19 4.15 15.96 -0.73
C ILE A 19 5.20 14.93 -1.15
N ILE A 20 6.43 15.02 -0.62
CA ILE A 20 7.49 14.06 -0.90
C ILE A 20 7.06 12.63 -0.51
N GLY A 21 6.43 12.48 0.66
CA GLY A 21 5.87 11.19 1.11
C GLY A 21 4.79 10.68 0.18
N GLY A 22 3.88 11.56 -0.25
CA GLY A 22 2.79 11.22 -1.17
C GLY A 22 3.30 10.70 -2.51
N VAL A 23 4.34 11.33 -3.08
CA VAL A 23 5.00 10.84 -4.30
C VAL A 23 5.59 9.45 -4.08
N GLY A 24 6.30 9.22 -2.97
CA GLY A 24 6.85 7.92 -2.62
C GLY A 24 5.79 6.83 -2.50
N ILE A 25 4.71 7.11 -1.76
CA ILE A 25 3.57 6.19 -1.60
C ILE A 25 2.91 5.90 -2.96
N GLY A 26 2.72 6.92 -3.80
CA GLY A 26 2.15 6.75 -5.14
C GLY A 26 2.97 5.79 -6.00
N VAL A 27 4.29 5.92 -6.01
CA VAL A 27 5.20 5.01 -6.73
C VAL A 27 5.08 3.58 -6.18
N VAL A 28 5.16 3.40 -4.87
CA VAL A 28 5.07 2.08 -4.21
C VAL A 28 3.73 1.41 -4.49
N SER A 29 2.63 2.18 -4.50
CA SER A 29 1.27 1.67 -4.75
C SER A 29 1.11 1.06 -6.14
N ILE A 30 1.88 1.51 -7.13
CA ILE A 30 1.88 0.97 -8.49
C ILE A 30 2.90 -0.17 -8.61
N VAL A 31 4.12 0.05 -8.13
CA VAL A 31 5.24 -0.87 -8.31
C VAL A 31 5.05 -2.17 -7.52
N SER A 32 4.52 -2.11 -6.28
CA SER A 32 4.39 -3.31 -5.45
C SER A 32 3.43 -4.36 -6.03
N PRO A 33 2.19 -4.03 -6.42
CA PRO A 33 1.30 -5.02 -7.05
C PRO A 33 1.85 -5.52 -8.39
N LEU A 34 2.49 -4.64 -9.17
CA LEU A 34 3.12 -5.02 -10.43
C LEU A 34 4.24 -6.04 -10.19
N TYR A 35 5.17 -5.74 -9.28
CA TYR A 35 6.27 -6.64 -8.92
C TYR A 35 5.75 -8.00 -8.44
N ILE A 36 4.75 -8.00 -7.55
CA ILE A 36 4.10 -9.23 -7.09
C ILE A 36 3.52 -10.02 -8.28
N SER A 37 2.86 -9.33 -9.23
CA SER A 37 2.25 -9.97 -10.39
C SER A 37 3.27 -10.59 -11.36
N GLU A 38 4.49 -10.03 -11.42
CA GLU A 38 5.58 -10.51 -12.27
C GLU A 38 6.35 -11.70 -11.67
N LEU A 39 6.41 -11.80 -10.35
CA LEU A 39 7.02 -12.95 -9.66
C LEU A 39 6.02 -14.07 -9.40
N ALA A 40 4.75 -13.77 -9.28
CA ALA A 40 3.74 -14.76 -8.90
C ALA A 40 3.49 -15.77 -10.02
N VAL A 41 3.51 -17.06 -9.65
CA VAL A 41 3.01 -18.14 -10.51
C VAL A 41 1.54 -17.85 -10.85
N ALA A 42 1.16 -18.09 -12.13
CA ALA A 42 -0.17 -17.73 -12.65
C ALA A 42 -1.33 -18.19 -11.76
N GLN A 43 -1.23 -19.39 -11.18
CA GLN A 43 -2.23 -19.99 -10.31
C GLN A 43 -2.50 -19.17 -9.03
N TYR A 44 -1.46 -18.54 -8.45
CA TYR A 44 -1.55 -17.82 -7.17
C TYR A 44 -1.50 -16.30 -7.32
N ARG A 45 -1.33 -15.79 -8.55
CA ARG A 45 -1.15 -14.36 -8.83
C ARG A 45 -2.25 -13.49 -8.23
N GLY A 46 -3.51 -13.90 -8.40
CA GLY A 46 -4.65 -13.15 -7.87
C GLY A 46 -4.62 -13.02 -6.35
N ARG A 47 -4.32 -14.12 -5.65
CA ARG A 47 -4.21 -14.13 -4.19
C ARG A 47 -3.05 -13.29 -3.69
N LEU A 48 -1.88 -13.41 -4.30
CA LEU A 48 -0.69 -12.66 -3.90
C LEU A 48 -0.86 -11.15 -4.12
N VAL A 49 -1.47 -10.74 -5.23
CA VAL A 49 -1.80 -9.33 -5.46
C VAL A 49 -2.84 -8.83 -4.45
N SER A 50 -3.80 -9.68 -4.06
CA SER A 50 -4.80 -9.30 -3.05
C SER A 50 -4.20 -9.17 -1.63
N LEU A 51 -3.09 -9.88 -1.32
CA LEU A 51 -2.35 -9.69 -0.07
C LEU A 51 -1.75 -8.28 0.06
N TYR A 52 -1.47 -7.60 -1.05
CA TYR A 52 -1.08 -6.19 -1.02
C TYR A 52 -2.17 -5.33 -0.36
N GLN A 53 -3.43 -5.54 -0.72
CA GLN A 53 -4.54 -4.80 -0.11
C GLN A 53 -4.68 -5.12 1.39
N LEU A 54 -4.48 -6.39 1.78
CA LEU A 54 -4.47 -6.76 3.19
C LEU A 54 -3.32 -6.05 3.94
N ALA A 55 -2.13 -5.99 3.37
CA ALA A 55 -1.01 -5.29 3.98
C ALA A 55 -1.31 -3.80 4.19
N VAL A 56 -2.01 -3.15 3.27
CA VAL A 56 -2.46 -1.75 3.41
C VAL A 56 -3.41 -1.60 4.60
N THR A 57 -4.43 -2.45 4.73
CA THR A 57 -5.40 -2.35 5.84
C THR A 57 -4.77 -2.68 7.20
N VAL A 58 -3.86 -3.66 7.26
CA VAL A 58 -3.07 -3.94 8.46
C VAL A 58 -2.16 -2.76 8.82
N GLY A 59 -1.61 -2.07 7.82
CA GLY A 59 -0.83 -0.85 8.02
C GLY A 59 -1.64 0.27 8.64
N PHE A 60 -2.87 0.50 8.18
CA PHE A 60 -3.80 1.46 8.81
C PHE A 60 -4.10 1.09 10.26
N LEU A 61 -4.46 -0.17 10.53
CA LEU A 61 -4.72 -0.63 11.89
C LEU A 61 -3.50 -0.43 12.79
N GLY A 62 -2.30 -0.78 12.31
CA GLY A 62 -1.05 -0.57 13.04
C GLY A 62 -0.80 0.90 13.35
N ALA A 63 -1.01 1.79 12.39
CA ALA A 63 -0.88 3.23 12.60
C ALA A 63 -1.88 3.77 13.64
N TYR A 64 -3.14 3.33 13.58
CA TYR A 64 -4.15 3.75 14.57
C TYR A 64 -3.82 3.26 15.98
N LEU A 65 -3.36 2.01 16.13
CA LEU A 65 -2.92 1.47 17.41
C LEU A 65 -1.75 2.27 17.98
N VAL A 66 -0.75 2.57 17.17
CA VAL A 66 0.42 3.36 17.59
C VAL A 66 -0.01 4.77 18.01
N ASN A 67 -0.86 5.43 17.24
CA ASN A 67 -1.34 6.77 17.56
C ASN A 67 -2.14 6.80 18.86
N TYR A 68 -3.02 5.83 19.07
CA TYR A 68 -3.77 5.68 20.32
C TYR A 68 -2.84 5.47 21.54
N GLN A 69 -1.86 4.57 21.40
CA GLN A 69 -0.90 4.28 22.47
C GLN A 69 -0.02 5.50 22.80
N LEU A 70 0.42 6.24 21.79
CA LEU A 70 1.23 7.44 21.99
C LEU A 70 0.44 8.54 22.72
N LEU A 71 -0.82 8.74 22.36
CA LEU A 71 -1.66 9.72 23.06
C LEU A 71 -1.89 9.29 24.51
N ALA A 72 -2.29 8.04 24.74
CA ALA A 72 -2.50 7.50 26.09
C ALA A 72 -1.22 7.59 26.95
N TRP A 73 -0.05 7.37 26.34
CA TRP A 73 1.22 7.53 27.02
C TRP A 73 1.51 8.99 27.38
N ALA A 74 1.26 9.92 26.48
CA ALA A 74 1.42 11.36 26.76
C ALA A 74 0.48 11.86 27.87
N GLU A 75 -0.76 11.37 27.88
CA GLU A 75 -1.75 11.73 28.92
C GLU A 75 -1.46 11.09 30.29
N SER A 76 -0.64 10.03 30.36
CA SER A 76 -0.27 9.39 31.63
C SER A 76 0.62 10.24 32.54
N GLY A 77 1.04 11.44 32.10
CA GLY A 77 1.89 12.35 32.88
C GLY A 77 3.37 11.93 32.96
N THR A 78 3.79 10.96 32.15
CA THR A 78 5.18 10.51 32.09
C THR A 78 6.04 11.62 31.48
N GLN A 79 7.15 11.96 32.15
CA GLN A 79 8.15 12.89 31.62
C GLN A 79 9.39 12.12 31.20
N LEU A 80 9.92 12.43 30.02
CA LEU A 80 11.16 11.88 29.52
C LEU A 80 12.35 12.74 29.96
N SER A 81 13.45 12.10 30.35
CA SER A 81 14.65 12.79 30.82
C SER A 81 15.36 13.62 29.74
N VAL A 82 15.02 13.42 28.47
CA VAL A 82 15.62 14.10 27.32
C VAL A 82 14.63 15.09 26.73
N ASP A 83 14.96 16.38 26.79
CA ASP A 83 14.06 17.47 26.40
C ASP A 83 13.45 17.36 24.99
N TRP A 84 14.26 17.01 23.99
CA TRP A 84 13.76 16.88 22.62
C TRP A 84 12.83 15.66 22.44
N LEU A 85 13.06 14.57 23.17
CA LEU A 85 12.16 13.42 23.16
C LEU A 85 10.85 13.77 23.89
N ASN A 86 10.96 14.47 25.02
CA ASN A 86 9.79 14.94 25.75
C ASN A 86 8.91 15.86 24.87
N LYS A 87 9.55 16.76 24.11
CA LYS A 87 8.85 17.62 23.15
C LYS A 87 8.10 16.79 22.09
N ILE A 88 8.75 15.80 21.47
CA ILE A 88 8.19 15.04 20.34
C ILE A 88 7.10 14.06 20.78
N PHE A 89 7.26 13.38 21.93
CA PHE A 89 6.38 12.28 22.34
C PHE A 89 5.35 12.68 23.39
N ILE A 90 5.55 13.77 24.12
CA ILE A 90 4.67 14.19 25.23
C ILE A 90 4.01 15.53 24.92
N THR A 91 4.79 16.58 24.64
CA THR A 91 4.24 17.93 24.46
C THR A 91 3.57 18.11 23.09
N GLU A 92 4.22 17.66 22.04
CA GLU A 92 3.74 17.74 20.65
C GLU A 92 3.54 16.33 20.07
N VAL A 93 2.67 15.53 20.69
CA VAL A 93 2.45 14.09 20.40
C VAL A 93 2.27 13.79 18.91
N TRP A 94 1.62 14.71 18.18
CA TRP A 94 1.44 14.56 16.73
C TRP A 94 2.76 14.38 15.96
N ARG A 95 3.87 14.95 16.47
CA ARG A 95 5.20 14.74 15.88
C ARG A 95 5.68 13.31 16.08
N GLY A 96 5.45 12.76 17.28
CA GLY A 96 5.73 11.37 17.58
C GLY A 96 4.92 10.42 16.70
N MET A 97 3.62 10.71 16.52
CA MET A 97 2.72 9.93 15.65
C MET A 97 3.23 9.90 14.21
N LEU A 98 3.62 11.03 13.64
CA LEU A 98 4.21 11.11 12.29
C LEU A 98 5.60 10.48 12.22
N GLY A 99 6.40 10.65 13.28
CA GLY A 99 7.76 10.10 13.36
C GLY A 99 7.81 8.58 13.41
N MET A 100 6.80 7.93 14.02
CA MET A 100 6.72 6.47 14.12
C MET A 100 6.57 5.78 12.76
N GLU A 101 6.08 6.47 11.74
CA GLU A 101 6.08 5.96 10.36
C GLU A 101 7.50 5.62 9.85
N THR A 102 8.54 6.19 10.49
CA THR A 102 9.93 5.94 10.12
C THR A 102 10.35 4.49 10.38
N LEU A 103 9.82 3.84 11.41
CA LEU A 103 10.20 2.47 11.76
C LEU A 103 9.84 1.47 10.64
N PRO A 104 8.58 1.38 10.18
CA PRO A 104 8.25 0.50 9.06
C PRO A 104 8.93 0.95 7.75
N ALA A 105 9.17 2.25 7.55
CA ALA A 105 9.87 2.74 6.37
C ALA A 105 11.33 2.30 6.33
N ILE A 106 12.05 2.34 7.45
CA ILE A 106 13.43 1.82 7.54
C ILE A 106 13.45 0.31 7.32
N LEU A 107 12.52 -0.43 7.95
CA LEU A 107 12.41 -1.86 7.76
C LEU A 107 12.20 -2.21 6.28
N PHE A 108 11.27 -1.52 5.62
CA PHE A 108 11.02 -1.68 4.18
C PHE A 108 12.26 -1.35 3.35
N PHE A 109 12.95 -0.24 3.68
CA PHE A 109 14.17 0.16 2.99
C PHE A 109 15.28 -0.90 3.09
N ILE A 110 15.43 -1.53 4.26
CA ILE A 110 16.41 -2.62 4.45
C ILE A 110 15.99 -3.85 3.64
N ILE A 111 14.72 -4.25 3.71
CA ILE A 111 14.21 -5.45 3.03
C ILE A 111 14.36 -5.35 1.51
N ILE A 112 14.17 -4.15 0.92
CA ILE A 112 14.22 -3.98 -0.54
C ILE A 112 15.59 -4.37 -1.15
N PHE A 113 16.69 -4.29 -0.38
CA PHE A 113 18.01 -4.73 -0.85
C PHE A 113 18.15 -6.25 -0.98
N PHE A 114 17.27 -7.02 -0.31
CA PHE A 114 17.28 -8.48 -0.37
C PHE A 114 16.29 -9.03 -1.41
N ILE A 115 15.44 -8.18 -1.95
CA ILE A 115 14.45 -8.57 -2.95
C ILE A 115 15.14 -8.70 -4.32
N PRO A 116 14.97 -9.84 -5.05
CA PRO A 116 15.55 -10.02 -6.38
C PRO A 116 14.89 -9.09 -7.39
N GLU A 117 15.59 -8.84 -8.49
CA GLU A 117 15.05 -8.07 -9.61
C GLU A 117 13.92 -8.83 -10.31
N SER A 118 12.96 -8.10 -10.92
CA SER A 118 11.88 -8.72 -11.69
C SER A 118 12.45 -9.52 -12.87
N PRO A 119 12.03 -10.79 -13.07
CA PRO A 119 12.42 -11.59 -14.21
C PRO A 119 12.08 -10.91 -15.54
N ARG A 120 10.90 -10.27 -15.64
CA ARG A 120 10.47 -9.56 -16.84
C ARG A 120 11.40 -8.40 -17.18
N TRP A 121 11.77 -7.60 -16.18
CA TRP A 121 12.73 -6.50 -16.36
C TRP A 121 14.11 -7.00 -16.78
N LEU A 122 14.59 -8.11 -16.19
CA LEU A 122 15.86 -8.73 -16.57
C LEU A 122 15.88 -9.20 -18.02
N ILE A 123 14.77 -9.77 -18.50
CA ILE A 123 14.61 -10.21 -19.90
C ILE A 123 14.69 -9.00 -20.84
N VAL A 124 13.97 -7.92 -20.54
CA VAL A 124 14.01 -6.67 -21.33
C VAL A 124 15.42 -6.09 -21.39
N ARG A 125 16.21 -6.24 -20.33
CA ARG A 125 17.61 -5.79 -20.26
C ARG A 125 18.62 -6.79 -20.83
N GLY A 126 18.19 -7.91 -21.42
CA GLY A 126 19.07 -8.95 -22.00
C GLY A 126 19.83 -9.79 -20.97
N LYS A 127 19.49 -9.70 -19.68
CA LYS A 127 20.12 -10.46 -18.58
C LYS A 127 19.43 -11.81 -18.35
N GLU A 128 19.31 -12.61 -19.40
CA GLU A 128 18.51 -13.83 -19.42
C GLU A 128 18.94 -14.89 -18.40
N LEU A 129 20.25 -15.07 -18.19
CA LEU A 129 20.75 -16.04 -17.22
C LEU A 129 20.29 -15.72 -15.80
N LYS A 130 20.28 -14.44 -15.42
CA LYS A 130 19.77 -14.02 -14.12
C LYS A 130 18.24 -14.22 -14.01
N ALA A 131 17.51 -13.94 -15.09
CA ALA A 131 16.07 -14.18 -15.15
C ALA A 131 15.73 -15.66 -14.98
N VAL A 132 16.43 -16.56 -15.66
CA VAL A 132 16.26 -18.03 -15.55
C VAL A 132 16.52 -18.49 -14.12
N ASN A 133 17.60 -18.03 -13.48
CA ASN A 133 17.94 -18.42 -12.10
C ASN A 133 16.85 -18.00 -11.10
N ILE A 134 16.21 -16.85 -11.30
CA ILE A 134 15.10 -16.40 -10.45
C ILE A 134 13.84 -17.22 -10.74
N LEU A 135 13.51 -17.43 -12.02
CA LEU A 135 12.36 -18.25 -12.43
C LEU A 135 12.50 -19.70 -11.96
N GLU A 136 13.71 -20.28 -12.01
CA GLU A 136 13.98 -21.61 -11.49
C GLU A 136 13.68 -21.74 -9.99
N LYS A 137 14.06 -20.72 -9.21
CA LYS A 137 13.71 -20.67 -7.77
C LYS A 137 12.22 -20.57 -7.51
N ILE A 138 11.48 -19.89 -8.39
CA ILE A 138 10.02 -19.70 -8.26
C ILE A 138 9.26 -20.97 -8.66
N TYR A 139 9.65 -21.60 -9.78
CA TYR A 139 8.95 -22.76 -10.34
C TYR A 139 9.51 -24.10 -9.85
N ASN A 140 10.65 -24.11 -9.16
CA ASN A 140 11.41 -25.32 -8.77
C ASN A 140 11.69 -26.26 -9.95
N SER A 141 11.74 -25.75 -11.17
CA SER A 141 11.94 -26.50 -12.41
C SER A 141 12.62 -25.64 -13.45
N ILE A 142 13.76 -26.09 -13.95
CA ILE A 142 14.50 -25.40 -15.02
C ILE A 142 13.75 -25.42 -16.35
N THR A 143 12.97 -26.49 -16.58
CA THR A 143 12.17 -26.64 -17.80
C THR A 143 11.05 -25.62 -17.84
N GLU A 144 10.33 -25.46 -16.74
CA GLU A 144 9.26 -24.45 -16.61
C GLU A 144 9.84 -23.02 -16.65
N ALA A 145 10.98 -22.79 -15.99
CA ALA A 145 11.66 -21.49 -16.03
C ALA A 145 12.03 -21.08 -17.47
N LYS A 146 12.56 -21.99 -18.27
CA LYS A 146 12.87 -21.73 -19.68
C LYS A 146 11.61 -21.54 -20.53
N SER A 147 10.55 -22.30 -20.27
CA SER A 147 9.26 -22.12 -20.93
C SER A 147 8.70 -20.72 -20.68
N GLN A 148 8.68 -20.28 -19.42
CA GLN A 148 8.22 -18.94 -19.03
C GLN A 148 9.12 -17.82 -19.59
N LEU A 149 10.44 -18.04 -19.67
CA LEU A 149 11.35 -17.11 -20.34
C LEU A 149 10.95 -16.92 -21.80
N ASN A 150 10.74 -18.03 -22.54
CA ASN A 150 10.40 -18.00 -23.98
C ASN A 150 9.02 -17.38 -24.21
N GLU A 151 8.03 -17.70 -23.37
CA GLU A 151 6.71 -17.08 -23.41
C GLU A 151 6.80 -15.57 -23.20
N THR A 152 7.53 -15.13 -22.17
CA THR A 152 7.72 -13.69 -21.90
C THR A 152 8.42 -12.99 -23.06
N LYS A 153 9.42 -13.61 -23.67
CA LYS A 153 10.11 -13.08 -24.87
C LYS A 153 9.16 -12.96 -26.06
N SER A 154 8.36 -13.98 -26.33
CA SER A 154 7.40 -13.95 -27.44
C SER A 154 6.38 -12.83 -27.27
N VAL A 155 5.88 -12.60 -26.06
CA VAL A 155 4.99 -11.48 -25.74
C VAL A 155 5.69 -10.15 -25.96
N LEU A 156 6.91 -9.97 -25.43
CA LEU A 156 7.69 -8.74 -25.61
C LEU A 156 8.04 -8.44 -27.08
N THR A 157 8.28 -9.47 -27.88
CA THR A 157 8.58 -9.31 -29.32
C THR A 157 7.31 -8.99 -30.11
N SER A 158 6.16 -9.48 -29.68
CA SER A 158 4.85 -9.21 -30.29
C SER A 158 4.24 -7.88 -29.84
N GLU A 159 4.69 -7.31 -28.74
CA GLU A 159 4.32 -5.96 -28.31
C GLU A 159 4.95 -4.94 -29.28
N THR A 160 4.33 -4.76 -30.43
CA THR A 160 4.48 -3.54 -31.24
C THR A 160 4.21 -2.34 -30.34
N LYS A 161 5.00 -1.27 -30.52
CA LYS A 161 4.90 -0.02 -29.74
C LYS A 161 3.50 0.24 -29.28
N SER A 162 3.28 0.21 -27.97
CA SER A 162 1.99 0.52 -27.34
C SER A 162 1.61 1.96 -27.73
N GLU A 163 0.84 2.10 -28.79
CA GLU A 163 0.33 3.41 -29.20
C GLU A 163 -0.85 3.78 -28.31
N TRP A 164 -0.83 4.98 -27.75
CA TRP A 164 -1.97 5.54 -27.03
C TRP A 164 -3.28 5.48 -27.85
N SER A 165 -3.16 5.46 -29.17
CA SER A 165 -4.28 5.27 -30.12
C SER A 165 -5.04 3.96 -29.91
N LEU A 166 -4.39 2.91 -29.38
CA LEU A 166 -5.07 1.64 -29.07
C LEU A 166 -6.14 1.77 -28.00
N LEU A 167 -5.97 2.70 -27.04
CA LEU A 167 -6.96 2.96 -25.99
C LEU A 167 -8.26 3.54 -26.55
N MET A 168 -8.19 4.20 -27.70
CA MET A 168 -9.34 4.80 -28.38
C MET A 168 -10.15 3.82 -29.25
N LYS A 169 -9.67 2.56 -29.39
CA LYS A 169 -10.46 1.54 -30.13
C LYS A 169 -11.77 1.25 -29.40
N PRO A 170 -12.92 1.13 -30.14
CA PRO A 170 -14.26 1.08 -29.53
C PRO A 170 -14.45 0.04 -28.43
N GLY A 171 -13.83 -1.15 -28.56
CA GLY A 171 -13.92 -2.22 -27.55
C GLY A 171 -13.09 -1.92 -26.29
N ILE A 172 -11.86 -1.42 -26.45
CA ILE A 172 -10.95 -1.10 -25.35
C ILE A 172 -11.44 0.17 -24.65
N PHE A 173 -11.91 1.17 -25.39
CA PHE A 173 -12.42 2.42 -24.85
C PHE A 173 -13.61 2.21 -23.89
N LYS A 174 -14.55 1.31 -24.23
CA LYS A 174 -15.65 0.94 -23.33
C LYS A 174 -15.14 0.36 -22.01
N ALA A 175 -14.14 -0.53 -22.06
CA ALA A 175 -13.54 -1.11 -20.86
C ALA A 175 -12.84 -0.05 -20.01
N VAL A 176 -12.14 0.91 -20.65
CA VAL A 176 -11.51 2.04 -19.97
C VAL A 176 -12.55 2.91 -19.27
N ILE A 177 -13.66 3.28 -19.96
CA ILE A 177 -14.73 4.06 -19.33
C ILE A 177 -15.31 3.34 -18.12
N ILE A 178 -15.64 2.05 -18.25
CA ILE A 178 -16.17 1.27 -17.13
C ILE A 178 -15.19 1.26 -15.96
N GLY A 179 -13.90 1.04 -16.22
CA GLY A 179 -12.88 1.06 -15.18
C GLY A 179 -12.76 2.42 -14.48
N VAL A 180 -12.78 3.51 -15.25
CA VAL A 180 -12.76 4.88 -14.71
C VAL A 180 -14.02 5.17 -13.88
N CYS A 181 -15.21 4.79 -14.38
CA CYS A 181 -16.45 4.96 -13.62
C CYS A 181 -16.43 4.21 -12.29
N ILE A 182 -16.00 2.95 -12.29
CA ILE A 182 -15.87 2.15 -11.05
C ILE A 182 -14.87 2.81 -10.08
N ALA A 183 -13.73 3.29 -10.57
CA ALA A 183 -12.73 3.96 -9.74
C ALA A 183 -13.28 5.25 -9.11
N ILE A 184 -13.98 6.07 -9.90
CA ILE A 184 -14.61 7.32 -9.42
C ILE A 184 -15.68 6.99 -8.39
N LEU A 185 -16.61 6.09 -8.70
CA LEU A 185 -17.67 5.70 -7.77
C LEU A 185 -17.12 5.11 -6.48
N GLY A 186 -16.05 4.30 -6.55
CA GLY A 186 -15.36 3.77 -5.38
C GLY A 186 -14.81 4.87 -4.46
N GLN A 187 -14.31 5.98 -5.00
CA GLN A 187 -13.86 7.12 -4.18
C GLN A 187 -15.04 7.88 -3.54
N PHE A 188 -16.16 8.01 -4.25
CA PHE A 188 -17.36 8.67 -3.72
C PHE A 188 -18.07 7.88 -2.60
N MET A 189 -17.75 6.60 -2.39
CA MET A 189 -18.25 5.83 -1.24
C MET A 189 -17.81 6.42 0.12
N GLY A 190 -16.85 7.34 0.15
CA GLY A 190 -16.45 8.05 1.36
C GLY A 190 -15.60 7.25 2.34
N VAL A 191 -15.18 6.03 2.00
CA VAL A 191 -14.33 5.19 2.88
C VAL A 191 -13.06 5.92 3.29
N ASN A 192 -12.41 6.59 2.34
CA ASN A 192 -11.20 7.36 2.62
C ASN A 192 -11.46 8.54 3.57
N ALA A 193 -12.64 9.16 3.53
CA ALA A 193 -13.00 10.21 4.47
C ALA A 193 -13.04 9.68 5.92
N VAL A 194 -13.63 8.52 6.14
CA VAL A 194 -13.67 7.89 7.46
C VAL A 194 -12.28 7.44 7.92
N LEU A 195 -11.46 6.88 7.01
CA LEU A 195 -10.11 6.41 7.35
C LEU A 195 -9.15 7.56 7.70
N TYR A 196 -9.24 8.70 7.01
CA TYR A 196 -8.32 9.83 7.23
C TYR A 196 -8.84 10.87 8.23
N TYR A 197 -10.15 11.10 8.27
CA TYR A 197 -10.75 12.13 9.10
C TYR A 197 -11.59 11.55 10.26
N GLY A 198 -11.53 10.23 10.47
CA GLY A 198 -12.32 9.56 11.53
C GLY A 198 -12.19 10.21 12.90
N PRO A 199 -10.96 10.44 13.43
CA PRO A 199 -10.82 11.11 14.71
C PRO A 199 -11.55 12.46 14.77
N SER A 200 -11.38 13.32 13.77
CA SER A 200 -12.07 14.61 13.71
C SER A 200 -13.60 14.49 13.60
N ILE A 201 -14.09 13.46 12.92
CA ILE A 201 -15.53 13.16 12.84
C ILE A 201 -16.04 12.78 14.22
N PHE A 202 -15.34 11.93 14.96
CA PHE A 202 -15.71 11.50 16.30
C PHE A 202 -15.61 12.64 17.33
N GLU A 203 -14.58 13.49 17.25
CA GLU A 203 -14.45 14.68 18.09
C GLU A 203 -15.60 15.68 17.85
N ASN A 204 -15.97 15.92 16.58
CA ASN A 204 -17.13 16.76 16.24
C ASN A 204 -18.45 16.16 16.70
N ALA A 205 -18.52 14.84 16.90
CA ALA A 205 -19.67 14.17 17.50
C ALA A 205 -19.70 14.25 19.06
N GLY A 206 -18.68 14.90 19.67
CA GLY A 206 -18.61 15.15 21.10
C GLY A 206 -17.76 14.17 21.90
N LEU A 207 -16.95 13.32 21.23
CA LEU A 207 -16.03 12.41 21.92
C LEU A 207 -14.72 13.13 22.30
N SER A 208 -14.06 12.66 23.35
CA SER A 208 -12.71 13.11 23.72
C SER A 208 -11.69 12.69 22.67
N GLY A 209 -10.52 13.33 22.63
CA GLY A 209 -9.45 12.95 21.70
C GLY A 209 -9.00 11.49 21.88
N GLY A 210 -8.87 11.02 23.12
CA GLY A 210 -8.53 9.62 23.43
C GLY A 210 -9.60 8.63 22.96
N ASP A 211 -10.86 8.92 23.21
CA ASP A 211 -11.98 8.11 22.75
C ASP A 211 -12.06 8.10 21.22
N SER A 212 -11.86 9.24 20.58
CA SER A 212 -11.87 9.37 19.12
C SER A 212 -10.83 8.49 18.46
N LEU A 213 -9.60 8.45 18.99
CA LEU A 213 -8.55 7.55 18.51
C LEU A 213 -8.86 6.07 18.81
N PHE A 214 -9.47 5.76 19.94
CA PHE A 214 -9.92 4.39 20.25
C PHE A 214 -10.97 3.90 19.24
N TYR A 215 -11.99 4.72 18.95
CA TYR A 215 -12.98 4.36 17.92
C TYR A 215 -12.36 4.24 16.53
N GLN A 216 -11.34 5.03 16.23
CA GLN A 216 -10.59 4.87 14.97
C GLN A 216 -9.85 3.53 14.90
N VAL A 217 -9.32 3.01 16.00
CA VAL A 217 -8.76 1.66 16.07
C VAL A 217 -9.84 0.62 15.76
N LEU A 218 -11.06 0.76 16.31
CA LEU A 218 -12.16 -0.15 16.00
C LEU A 218 -12.55 -0.12 14.52
N VAL A 219 -12.58 1.06 13.90
CA VAL A 219 -12.80 1.21 12.45
C VAL A 219 -11.71 0.46 11.67
N GLY A 220 -10.44 0.61 12.05
CA GLY A 220 -9.31 -0.10 11.43
C GLY A 220 -9.42 -1.62 11.59
N LEU A 221 -9.84 -2.08 12.77
CA LEU A 221 -10.04 -3.50 13.05
C LEU A 221 -11.15 -4.09 12.16
N VAL A 222 -12.31 -3.43 12.10
CA VAL A 222 -13.43 -3.86 11.24
C VAL A 222 -13.01 -3.88 9.77
N ASN A 223 -12.31 -2.85 9.30
CA ASN A 223 -11.79 -2.78 7.93
C ASN A 223 -10.84 -3.96 7.61
N THR A 224 -9.92 -4.28 8.53
CA THR A 224 -8.98 -5.40 8.37
C THR A 224 -9.71 -6.74 8.36
N LEU A 225 -10.62 -6.98 9.30
CA LEU A 225 -11.41 -8.21 9.36
C LEU A 225 -12.27 -8.40 8.11
N THR A 226 -12.91 -7.34 7.65
CA THR A 226 -13.72 -7.36 6.42
C THR A 226 -12.85 -7.64 5.19
N THR A 227 -11.64 -7.09 5.13
CA THR A 227 -10.69 -7.36 4.06
C THR A 227 -10.27 -8.84 4.05
N ILE A 228 -9.96 -9.43 5.22
CA ILE A 228 -9.66 -10.86 5.33
C ILE A 228 -10.85 -11.71 4.85
N LEU A 229 -12.05 -11.36 5.28
CA LEU A 229 -13.27 -12.03 4.84
C LEU A 229 -13.45 -11.93 3.32
N ALA A 230 -13.26 -10.76 2.75
CA ALA A 230 -13.34 -10.52 1.32
C ALA A 230 -12.33 -11.37 0.53
N LEU A 231 -11.09 -11.51 1.02
CA LEU A 231 -10.07 -12.35 0.40
C LEU A 231 -10.47 -13.83 0.34
N VAL A 232 -11.14 -14.33 1.38
CA VAL A 232 -11.63 -15.72 1.43
C VAL A 232 -12.83 -15.94 0.49
N ILE A 233 -13.69 -14.94 0.37
CA ILE A 233 -14.94 -15.01 -0.39
C ILE A 233 -14.72 -14.78 -1.88
N ILE A 234 -13.79 -13.91 -2.26
CA ILE A 234 -13.61 -13.46 -3.66
C ILE A 234 -13.36 -14.61 -4.64
N ASP A 235 -12.62 -15.63 -4.19
CA ASP A 235 -12.31 -16.80 -5.01
C ASP A 235 -13.51 -17.74 -5.17
N LYS A 236 -14.48 -17.71 -4.21
CA LYS A 236 -15.67 -18.58 -4.21
C LYS A 236 -16.86 -17.94 -4.94
N VAL A 237 -17.11 -16.68 -4.71
CA VAL A 237 -18.29 -15.94 -5.22
C VAL A 237 -18.05 -15.32 -6.58
N GLY A 238 -16.79 -14.96 -6.84
CA GLY A 238 -16.38 -14.28 -8.06
C GLY A 238 -16.55 -12.74 -7.98
N ARG A 239 -15.64 -12.03 -8.65
CA ARG A 239 -15.51 -10.57 -8.57
C ARG A 239 -16.76 -9.82 -9.01
N LYS A 240 -17.45 -10.30 -10.07
CA LYS A 240 -18.63 -9.62 -10.62
C LYS A 240 -19.78 -9.56 -9.62
N LYS A 241 -20.06 -10.67 -8.91
CA LYS A 241 -21.14 -10.72 -7.93
C LYS A 241 -20.85 -9.81 -6.72
N LEU A 242 -19.61 -9.75 -6.26
CA LEU A 242 -19.20 -8.89 -5.15
C LEU A 242 -19.29 -7.38 -5.44
N VAL A 243 -19.29 -6.98 -6.72
CA VAL A 243 -19.47 -5.57 -7.09
C VAL A 243 -20.96 -5.21 -7.16
N TYR A 244 -21.85 -6.20 -7.33
CA TYR A 244 -23.32 -5.95 -7.43
C TYR A 244 -24.02 -5.88 -6.06
N TYR A 245 -23.42 -6.45 -4.99
CA TYR A 245 -23.95 -6.49 -3.63
C TYR A 245 -23.10 -5.67 -2.67
#